data_2a931f2e2005086c29867375635ff0f2
#
_entry.id   2a931f2e2005086c29867375635ff0f2
#
_cell.length_a   1.000
_cell.length_b   1.000
_cell.length_c   1.000
_cell.angle_alpha   90.00
_cell.angle_beta   90.00
_cell.angle_gamma   90.00
#
_symmetry.space_group_name_H-M   'P 1'
#
loop_
_entity.id
_entity.type
_entity.pdbx_description
1 polymer ?
#
loop_
_entity_poly.entity_id
_entity_poly.type
_entity_poly.pdbx_seq_one_letter_code
_entity_poly.pdbx_strand_id
1 'polypeptide(L)'
;MSVDPPAGAEGVLPLLAPMLAVIGPPPGPEAEAEYAYETLWNGARVIAHLPGDGGLRLLSQTGMDVTAQYPELHSLASLLPGGQAVLDGEIVTLDENGRPAVERLQQRMSLHQPDAVTHAREDLPVQLMLYDILYLGEPVIQLPYTARRDLLDDLALAGPGTSVPAAWPALAAQALQHSLAEGYDGVVAKRLTSPYLPGRRTRDWIKIKHMRPDKR
;
A
#
# COMPACT_ATOMS: atom_id res chain seq x y z
N MET A 1 32.61 8.98 4.10
CA MET A 1 32.77 7.70 3.40
C MET A 1 31.41 7.32 2.87
N SER A 2 31.17 7.55 1.58
CA SER A 2 29.96 7.17 0.88
C SER A 2 30.02 5.66 0.69
N VAL A 3 29.09 4.92 1.25
CA VAL A 3 28.94 3.49 0.94
C VAL A 3 27.99 3.42 -0.24
N ASP A 4 28.55 3.23 -1.44
CA ASP A 4 27.73 2.89 -2.61
C ASP A 4 26.99 1.58 -2.32
N PRO A 5 25.67 1.51 -2.63
CA PRO A 5 24.96 0.24 -2.54
C PRO A 5 25.58 -0.75 -3.54
N PRO A 6 25.70 -2.03 -3.19
CA PRO A 6 26.24 -3.02 -4.12
C PRO A 6 25.40 -3.05 -5.39
N ALA A 7 26.06 -2.98 -6.55
CA ALA A 7 25.46 -3.20 -7.86
C ALA A 7 24.70 -4.54 -7.80
N GLY A 8 23.36 -4.48 -7.96
CA GLY A 8 22.49 -5.64 -7.83
C GLY A 8 22.88 -6.69 -8.88
N ALA A 9 22.97 -7.94 -8.44
CA ALA A 9 22.99 -9.09 -9.32
C ALA A 9 21.74 -9.02 -10.23
N GLU A 10 21.93 -9.14 -11.54
CA GLU A 10 20.84 -9.16 -12.52
C GLU A 10 19.76 -10.17 -12.06
N GLY A 11 18.54 -9.71 -11.84
CA GLY A 11 17.37 -10.53 -11.55
C GLY A 11 16.88 -10.58 -10.08
N VAL A 12 17.60 -10.00 -9.11
CA VAL A 12 17.15 -10.02 -7.70
C VAL A 12 16.53 -8.68 -7.32
N LEU A 13 15.20 -8.66 -7.09
CA LEU A 13 14.50 -7.47 -6.62
C LEU A 13 14.94 -7.08 -5.19
N PRO A 14 15.06 -5.77 -4.88
CA PRO A 14 15.50 -5.31 -3.58
C PRO A 14 14.47 -5.66 -2.48
N LEU A 15 14.95 -6.16 -1.35
CA LEU A 15 14.14 -6.38 -0.16
C LEU A 15 14.08 -5.08 0.64
N LEU A 16 12.95 -4.41 0.61
CA LEU A 16 12.74 -3.11 1.23
C LEU A 16 11.71 -3.22 2.37
N ALA A 17 12.05 -2.66 3.53
CA ALA A 17 11.06 -2.50 4.60
C ALA A 17 10.13 -1.31 4.28
N PRO A 18 8.81 -1.40 4.62
CA PRO A 18 7.89 -0.31 4.34
C PRO A 18 8.26 0.97 5.11
N MET A 19 8.13 2.13 4.44
CA MET A 19 8.19 3.44 5.10
C MET A 19 6.98 3.61 6.01
N LEU A 20 7.19 4.24 7.17
CA LEU A 20 6.18 4.36 8.23
C LEU A 20 5.73 5.81 8.39
N ALA A 21 4.43 6.00 8.61
CA ALA A 21 3.86 7.30 8.93
C ALA A 21 3.93 7.61 10.44
N VAL A 22 4.04 8.89 10.80
CA VAL A 22 3.74 9.36 12.16
C VAL A 22 2.23 9.53 12.34
N ILE A 23 1.71 9.43 13.57
CA ILE A 23 0.34 9.84 13.88
C ILE A 23 0.39 11.31 14.28
N GLY A 24 -0.49 12.13 13.73
CA GLY A 24 -0.51 13.56 14.04
C GLY A 24 -1.71 14.30 13.45
N PRO A 25 -1.83 15.61 13.76
CA PRO A 25 -2.81 16.47 13.13
C PRO A 25 -2.48 16.67 11.65
N PRO A 26 -3.45 17.11 10.84
CA PRO A 26 -3.20 17.51 9.46
C PRO A 26 -2.13 18.62 9.39
N PRO A 27 -1.40 18.72 8.27
CA PRO A 27 -0.59 19.89 7.98
C PRO A 27 -1.41 21.18 8.15
N GLY A 28 -0.76 22.23 8.64
CA GLY A 28 -1.42 23.54 8.73
C GLY A 28 -1.83 24.06 7.34
N PRO A 29 -2.77 25.05 7.26
CA PRO A 29 -3.30 25.54 5.99
C PRO A 29 -2.22 26.01 5.01
N GLU A 30 -1.12 26.58 5.52
CA GLU A 30 0.01 27.06 4.71
C GLU A 30 0.81 25.93 4.06
N ALA A 31 0.82 24.73 4.68
CA ALA A 31 1.55 23.57 4.22
C ALA A 31 0.66 22.55 3.48
N GLU A 32 -0.65 22.75 3.43
CA GLU A 32 -1.59 21.80 2.81
C GLU A 32 -1.23 21.50 1.35
N ALA A 33 -0.82 22.52 0.60
CA ALA A 33 -0.41 22.39 -0.79
C ALA A 33 0.87 21.55 -1.01
N GLU A 34 1.62 21.26 0.05
CA GLU A 34 2.83 20.42 -0.03
C GLU A 34 2.52 18.92 0.10
N TYR A 35 1.25 18.55 0.31
CA TYR A 35 0.86 17.16 0.58
C TYR A 35 -0.21 16.66 -0.40
N ALA A 36 -0.17 15.37 -0.68
CA ALA A 36 -1.32 14.61 -1.16
C ALA A 36 -1.91 13.80 -0.01
N TYR A 37 -3.20 13.53 -0.10
CA TYR A 37 -3.95 12.78 0.90
C TYR A 37 -4.48 11.50 0.28
N GLU A 38 -4.27 10.38 0.94
CA GLU A 38 -4.75 9.06 0.53
C GLU A 38 -5.60 8.46 1.65
N THR A 39 -6.46 7.51 1.31
CA THR A 39 -7.24 6.75 2.29
C THR A 39 -6.32 6.04 3.29
N LEU A 40 -6.60 6.15 4.58
CA LEU A 40 -5.98 5.33 5.61
C LEU A 40 -6.66 3.97 5.64
N TRP A 41 -6.07 3.01 4.94
CA TRP A 41 -6.50 1.61 4.98
C TRP A 41 -6.18 0.98 6.32
N ASN A 42 -7.09 0.19 6.85
CA ASN A 42 -6.91 -0.55 8.11
C ASN A 42 -6.79 -2.04 7.79
N GLY A 43 -5.69 -2.39 7.17
CA GLY A 43 -5.42 -3.70 6.62
C GLY A 43 -4.09 -4.31 7.08
N ALA A 44 -3.61 -5.26 6.29
CA ALA A 44 -2.29 -5.88 6.46
C ALA A 44 -1.32 -5.32 5.43
N ARG A 45 -0.32 -4.53 5.89
CA ARG A 45 0.71 -3.95 5.03
C ARG A 45 1.56 -5.02 4.38
N VAL A 46 1.78 -4.91 3.07
CA VAL A 46 2.68 -5.79 2.32
C VAL A 46 3.53 -5.01 1.32
N ILE A 47 4.71 -5.55 1.04
CA ILE A 47 5.53 -5.20 -0.11
C ILE A 47 5.37 -6.33 -1.14
N ALA A 48 4.85 -5.99 -2.31
CA ALA A 48 4.64 -6.91 -3.42
C ALA A 48 5.83 -6.88 -4.37
N HIS A 49 6.44 -8.02 -4.63
CA HIS A 49 7.56 -8.20 -5.54
C HIS A 49 7.08 -8.92 -6.79
N LEU A 50 7.27 -8.30 -7.95
CA LEU A 50 6.99 -8.83 -9.28
C LEU A 50 8.31 -9.03 -10.00
N PRO A 51 8.85 -10.26 -10.10
CA PRO A 51 10.16 -10.52 -10.72
C PRO A 51 10.15 -10.49 -12.25
N GLY A 52 8.98 -10.36 -12.89
CA GLY A 52 8.85 -10.31 -14.35
C GLY A 52 8.70 -11.68 -15.02
N ASP A 53 8.77 -12.76 -14.28
CA ASP A 53 8.58 -14.15 -14.75
C ASP A 53 7.13 -14.67 -14.60
N GLY A 54 6.20 -13.77 -14.28
CA GLY A 54 4.81 -14.10 -13.96
C GLY A 54 4.58 -14.48 -12.50
N GLY A 55 5.61 -14.45 -11.66
CA GLY A 55 5.53 -14.67 -10.22
C GLY A 55 5.10 -13.44 -9.44
N LEU A 56 4.57 -13.68 -8.25
CA LEU A 56 4.29 -12.68 -7.22
C LEU A 56 4.84 -13.19 -5.90
N ARG A 57 5.50 -12.31 -5.15
CA ARG A 57 5.87 -12.55 -3.76
C ARG A 57 5.38 -11.41 -2.88
N LEU A 58 4.65 -11.72 -1.81
CA LEU A 58 4.13 -10.77 -0.85
C LEU A 58 4.89 -10.90 0.47
N LEU A 59 5.56 -9.82 0.87
CA LEU A 59 6.24 -9.75 2.16
C LEU A 59 5.45 -8.85 3.11
N SER A 60 5.14 -9.36 4.30
CA SER A 60 4.49 -8.57 5.35
C SER A 60 5.38 -7.41 5.82
N GLN A 61 4.81 -6.50 6.61
CA GLN A 61 5.57 -5.39 7.22
C GLN A 61 6.80 -5.86 8.01
N THR A 62 6.79 -7.08 8.53
CA THR A 62 7.91 -7.68 9.28
C THR A 62 8.84 -8.51 8.41
N GLY A 63 8.62 -8.55 7.10
CA GLY A 63 9.42 -9.29 6.13
C GLY A 63 9.08 -10.78 6.00
N MET A 64 8.01 -11.27 6.63
CA MET A 64 7.56 -12.64 6.45
C MET A 64 6.90 -12.82 5.09
N ASP A 65 7.16 -13.92 4.41
CA ASP A 65 6.50 -14.30 3.18
C ASP A 65 5.08 -14.78 3.50
N VAL A 66 4.09 -14.05 2.99
CA VAL A 66 2.66 -14.34 3.17
C VAL A 66 1.96 -14.69 1.86
N THR A 67 2.72 -14.93 0.79
CA THR A 67 2.20 -15.17 -0.55
C THR A 67 1.19 -16.31 -0.60
N ALA A 68 1.49 -17.42 0.05
CA ALA A 68 0.61 -18.59 0.06
C ALA A 68 -0.73 -18.37 0.77
N GLN A 69 -0.84 -17.31 1.58
CA GLN A 69 -2.09 -16.96 2.27
C GLN A 69 -3.10 -16.24 1.35
N TYR A 70 -2.62 -15.65 0.24
CA TYR A 70 -3.42 -14.79 -0.65
C TYR A 70 -3.26 -15.18 -2.12
N PRO A 71 -3.57 -16.44 -2.51
CA PRO A 71 -3.35 -16.91 -3.89
C PRO A 71 -4.15 -16.14 -4.94
N GLU A 72 -5.29 -15.55 -4.57
CA GLU A 72 -6.10 -14.70 -5.45
C GLU A 72 -5.36 -13.46 -5.95
N LEU A 73 -4.38 -12.96 -5.20
CA LEU A 73 -3.59 -11.77 -5.56
C LEU A 73 -2.53 -12.05 -6.64
N HIS A 74 -2.30 -13.33 -7.01
CA HIS A 74 -1.40 -13.66 -8.12
C HIS A 74 -1.82 -13.03 -9.46
N SER A 75 -3.10 -12.65 -9.60
CA SER A 75 -3.59 -11.90 -10.76
C SER A 75 -2.81 -10.60 -11.01
N LEU A 76 -2.22 -10.00 -9.97
CA LEU A 76 -1.38 -8.80 -10.11
C LEU A 76 -0.20 -9.00 -11.09
N ALA A 77 0.43 -10.19 -11.08
CA ALA A 77 1.53 -10.48 -11.99
C ALA A 77 1.10 -10.44 -13.47
N SER A 78 -0.17 -10.76 -13.75
CA SER A 78 -0.74 -10.69 -15.10
C SER A 78 -1.02 -9.27 -15.59
N LEU A 79 -1.08 -8.29 -14.68
CA LEU A 79 -1.28 -6.88 -15.02
C LEU A 79 0.04 -6.20 -15.45
N LEU A 80 1.19 -6.81 -15.17
CA LEU A 80 2.51 -6.30 -15.53
C LEU A 80 3.36 -7.38 -16.20
N PRO A 81 2.96 -7.90 -17.38
CA PRO A 81 3.64 -9.03 -18.01
C PRO A 81 5.08 -8.67 -18.39
N GLY A 82 6.05 -9.46 -17.89
CA GLY A 82 7.48 -9.24 -18.14
C GLY A 82 8.10 -8.07 -17.38
N GLY A 83 7.29 -7.28 -16.67
CA GLY A 83 7.77 -6.13 -15.91
C GLY A 83 8.29 -6.51 -14.52
N GLN A 84 9.42 -5.93 -14.13
CA GLN A 84 9.97 -6.05 -12.78
C GLN A 84 9.52 -4.86 -11.92
N ALA A 85 8.85 -5.10 -10.80
CA ALA A 85 8.41 -4.05 -9.89
C ALA A 85 8.47 -4.49 -8.43
N VAL A 86 8.63 -3.50 -7.53
CA VAL A 86 8.38 -3.62 -6.10
C VAL A 86 7.38 -2.54 -5.72
N LEU A 87 6.25 -2.97 -5.19
CA LEU A 87 5.09 -2.12 -4.89
C LEU A 87 4.79 -2.15 -3.40
N ASP A 88 4.32 -1.04 -2.86
CA ASP A 88 3.89 -0.91 -1.48
C ASP A 88 2.37 -0.83 -1.44
N GLY A 89 1.75 -1.65 -0.60
CA GLY A 89 0.30 -1.70 -0.53
C GLY A 89 -0.22 -2.30 0.77
N GLU A 90 -1.54 -2.41 0.85
CA GLU A 90 -2.23 -2.95 2.00
C GLU A 90 -3.31 -3.92 1.58
N ILE A 91 -3.28 -5.14 2.13
CA ILE A 91 -4.32 -6.13 1.93
C ILE A 91 -5.49 -5.79 2.85
N VAL A 92 -6.68 -5.72 2.28
CA VAL A 92 -7.93 -5.46 2.99
C VAL A 92 -8.98 -6.50 2.62
N THR A 93 -9.97 -6.69 3.49
CA THR A 93 -11.27 -7.27 3.14
C THR A 93 -12.30 -6.16 3.16
N LEU A 94 -13.26 -6.22 2.26
CA LEU A 94 -14.35 -5.28 2.21
C LEU A 94 -15.67 -5.99 2.58
N ASP A 95 -16.59 -5.25 3.18
CA ASP A 95 -17.95 -5.71 3.38
C ASP A 95 -18.77 -5.57 2.07
N GLU A 96 -20.05 -5.92 2.13
CA GLU A 96 -21.00 -5.82 1.03
C GLU A 96 -21.23 -4.38 0.51
N ASN A 97 -20.88 -3.38 1.33
CA ASN A 97 -20.96 -1.95 0.99
C ASN A 97 -19.62 -1.39 0.49
N GLY A 98 -18.58 -2.23 0.35
CA GLY A 98 -17.24 -1.82 -0.06
C GLY A 98 -16.41 -1.17 1.06
N ARG A 99 -16.80 -1.31 2.32
CA ARG A 99 -16.10 -0.73 3.49
C ARG A 99 -15.11 -1.73 4.09
N PRO A 100 -13.99 -1.26 4.66
CA PRO A 100 -13.03 -2.14 5.32
C PRO A 100 -13.65 -2.94 6.47
N ALA A 101 -13.52 -4.26 6.42
CA ALA A 101 -14.04 -5.21 7.39
C ALA A 101 -12.88 -5.90 8.13
N VAL A 102 -12.38 -5.23 9.17
CA VAL A 102 -11.16 -5.65 9.90
C VAL A 102 -11.30 -7.04 10.51
N GLU A 103 -12.46 -7.38 11.06
CA GLU A 103 -12.73 -8.69 11.66
C GLU A 103 -12.63 -9.80 10.62
N ARG A 104 -13.14 -9.57 9.40
CA ARG A 104 -13.01 -10.52 8.27
C ARG A 104 -11.56 -10.69 7.87
N LEU A 105 -10.79 -9.59 7.83
CA LEU A 105 -9.37 -9.65 7.54
C LEU A 105 -8.60 -10.45 8.61
N GLN A 106 -8.90 -10.26 9.89
CA GLN A 106 -8.29 -11.03 10.98
C GLN A 106 -8.57 -12.53 10.84
N GLN A 107 -9.79 -12.90 10.49
CA GLN A 107 -10.14 -14.29 10.17
C GLN A 107 -9.28 -14.80 9.01
N ARG A 108 -9.20 -14.03 7.92
CA ARG A 108 -8.43 -14.39 6.72
C ARG A 108 -6.94 -14.58 7.02
N MET A 109 -6.35 -13.67 7.82
CA MET A 109 -4.93 -13.72 8.24
C MET A 109 -4.60 -14.93 9.11
N SER A 110 -5.56 -15.48 9.83
CA SER A 110 -5.35 -16.67 10.69
C SER A 110 -5.28 -17.99 9.92
N LEU A 111 -5.61 -17.98 8.62
CA LEU A 111 -5.66 -19.18 7.80
C LEU A 111 -4.29 -19.45 7.16
N HIS A 112 -3.74 -20.64 7.46
CA HIS A 112 -2.44 -21.06 6.93
C HIS A 112 -2.50 -22.40 6.19
N GLN A 113 -3.57 -23.19 6.41
CA GLN A 113 -3.74 -24.48 5.75
C GLN A 113 -4.22 -24.28 4.31
N PRO A 114 -3.62 -24.90 3.29
CA PRO A 114 -3.95 -24.68 1.88
C PRO A 114 -5.43 -24.83 1.55
N ASP A 115 -6.10 -25.86 2.10
CA ASP A 115 -7.51 -26.11 1.87
C ASP A 115 -8.39 -24.99 2.47
N ALA A 116 -8.08 -24.54 3.69
CA ALA A 116 -8.78 -23.43 4.33
C ALA A 116 -8.58 -22.11 3.58
N VAL A 117 -7.37 -21.85 3.10
CA VAL A 117 -7.04 -20.68 2.26
C VAL A 117 -7.84 -20.73 0.94
N THR A 118 -7.93 -21.90 0.32
CA THR A 118 -8.66 -22.08 -0.95
C THR A 118 -10.15 -21.78 -0.78
N HIS A 119 -10.79 -22.29 0.26
CA HIS A 119 -12.20 -22.00 0.54
C HIS A 119 -12.43 -20.52 0.89
N ALA A 120 -11.51 -19.93 1.66
CA ALA A 120 -11.64 -18.53 2.08
C ALA A 120 -11.55 -17.50 0.94
N ARG A 121 -11.04 -17.87 -0.24
CA ARG A 121 -11.05 -16.98 -1.42
C ARG A 121 -12.47 -16.58 -1.84
N GLU A 122 -13.46 -17.44 -1.63
CA GLU A 122 -14.86 -17.18 -1.96
C GLU A 122 -15.59 -16.50 -0.80
N ASP A 123 -15.38 -16.97 0.44
CA ASP A 123 -16.10 -16.48 1.61
C ASP A 123 -15.55 -15.18 2.20
N LEU A 124 -14.23 -15.02 2.13
CA LEU A 124 -13.48 -13.91 2.70
C LEU A 124 -12.47 -13.34 1.66
N PRO A 125 -12.94 -12.88 0.49
CA PRO A 125 -12.04 -12.37 -0.53
C PRO A 125 -11.26 -11.16 -0.03
N VAL A 126 -10.01 -11.03 -0.47
CA VAL A 126 -9.15 -9.89 -0.17
C VAL A 126 -8.92 -9.02 -1.39
N GLN A 127 -8.57 -7.76 -1.14
CA GLN A 127 -8.08 -6.82 -2.14
C GLN A 127 -6.74 -6.23 -1.71
N LEU A 128 -5.87 -5.99 -2.68
CA LEU A 128 -4.60 -5.29 -2.49
C LEU A 128 -4.76 -3.85 -2.97
N MET A 129 -4.64 -2.92 -2.04
CA MET A 129 -4.65 -1.48 -2.30
C MET A 129 -3.21 -1.01 -2.46
N LEU A 130 -2.80 -0.70 -3.70
CA LEU A 130 -1.46 -0.22 -4.02
C LEU A 130 -1.41 1.30 -3.90
N TYR A 131 -0.38 1.85 -3.26
CA TYR A 131 -0.28 3.29 -3.02
C TYR A 131 1.15 3.85 -3.11
N ASP A 132 2.15 3.02 -3.42
CA ASP A 132 3.49 3.50 -3.76
C ASP A 132 4.24 2.47 -4.61
N ILE A 133 5.24 2.93 -5.36
CA ILE A 133 6.14 2.11 -6.15
C ILE A 133 7.58 2.39 -5.74
N LEU A 134 8.37 1.32 -5.56
CA LEU A 134 9.72 1.38 -5.00
C LEU A 134 10.79 1.00 -6.00
N TYR A 135 10.41 0.21 -7.00
CA TYR A 135 11.26 -0.30 -8.06
C TYR A 135 10.41 -0.54 -9.32
N LEU A 136 10.91 -0.12 -10.47
CA LEU A 136 10.32 -0.39 -11.79
C LEU A 136 11.45 -0.54 -12.81
N GLY A 137 11.95 -1.78 -12.99
CA GLY A 137 13.16 -2.04 -13.76
C GLY A 137 14.45 -1.47 -13.13
N GLU A 138 14.32 -0.39 -12.34
CA GLU A 138 15.36 0.24 -11.53
C GLU A 138 14.79 0.80 -10.22
N PRO A 139 15.62 1.12 -9.21
CA PRO A 139 15.17 1.74 -7.98
C PRO A 139 14.58 3.13 -8.21
N VAL A 140 13.35 3.39 -7.73
CA VAL A 140 12.68 4.70 -7.85
C VAL A 140 12.44 5.37 -6.49
N ILE A 141 12.94 4.79 -5.40
CA ILE A 141 12.73 5.29 -4.03
C ILE A 141 13.27 6.70 -3.78
N GLN A 142 14.26 7.15 -4.57
CA GLN A 142 14.82 8.49 -4.45
C GLN A 142 14.00 9.57 -5.18
N LEU A 143 13.06 9.16 -6.03
CA LEU A 143 12.16 10.09 -6.69
C LEU A 143 11.19 10.72 -5.66
N PRO A 144 10.71 11.96 -5.91
CA PRO A 144 9.65 12.55 -5.11
C PRO A 144 8.38 11.70 -5.17
N TYR A 145 7.55 11.75 -4.13
CA TYR A 145 6.27 11.01 -4.07
C TYR A 145 5.42 11.25 -5.33
N THR A 146 5.34 12.47 -5.83
CA THR A 146 4.58 12.79 -7.05
C THR A 146 5.02 11.93 -8.24
N ALA A 147 6.31 11.86 -8.51
CA ALA A 147 6.84 11.08 -9.63
C ALA A 147 6.60 9.57 -9.44
N ARG A 148 6.74 9.06 -8.21
CA ARG A 148 6.43 7.65 -7.93
C ARG A 148 4.94 7.37 -8.07
N ARG A 149 4.09 8.32 -7.68
CA ARG A 149 2.64 8.20 -7.84
C ARG A 149 2.24 8.19 -9.32
N ASP A 150 2.79 9.09 -10.12
CA ASP A 150 2.56 9.13 -11.57
C ASP A 150 2.96 7.79 -12.22
N LEU A 151 4.14 7.23 -11.87
CA LEU A 151 4.57 5.92 -12.34
C LEU A 151 3.57 4.81 -11.95
N LEU A 152 3.07 4.82 -10.72
CA LEU A 152 2.10 3.82 -10.25
C LEU A 152 0.76 3.94 -10.99
N ASP A 153 0.29 5.16 -11.24
CA ASP A 153 -0.97 5.42 -11.95
C ASP A 153 -0.84 5.02 -13.44
N ASP A 154 0.29 5.30 -14.08
CA ASP A 154 0.57 4.96 -15.47
C ASP A 154 0.62 3.43 -15.73
N LEU A 155 0.98 2.64 -14.72
CA LEU A 155 0.97 1.18 -14.82
C LEU A 155 -0.43 0.58 -14.90
N ALA A 156 -1.49 1.33 -14.57
CA ALA A 156 -2.89 0.91 -14.62
C ALA A 156 -3.16 -0.46 -13.94
N LEU A 157 -2.56 -0.70 -12.78
CA LEU A 157 -2.61 -1.97 -12.06
C LEU A 157 -3.96 -2.23 -11.36
N ALA A 158 -5.06 -1.78 -11.93
CA ALA A 158 -6.40 -2.09 -11.45
C ALA A 158 -6.94 -3.35 -12.13
N GLY A 159 -7.38 -4.33 -11.32
CA GLY A 159 -7.87 -5.60 -11.82
C GLY A 159 -8.49 -6.46 -10.72
N PRO A 160 -8.77 -7.74 -11.00
CA PRO A 160 -9.32 -8.63 -9.99
C PRO A 160 -8.44 -8.67 -8.74
N GLY A 161 -9.00 -8.28 -7.59
CA GLY A 161 -8.30 -8.28 -6.30
C GLY A 161 -7.24 -7.19 -6.13
N THR A 162 -7.07 -6.25 -7.07
CA THR A 162 -6.07 -5.18 -6.98
C THR A 162 -6.65 -3.84 -7.40
N SER A 163 -6.31 -2.79 -6.67
CA SER A 163 -6.69 -1.40 -6.96
C SER A 163 -5.55 -0.44 -6.66
N VAL A 164 -5.53 0.68 -7.39
CA VAL A 164 -4.72 1.86 -7.09
C VAL A 164 -5.69 2.97 -6.65
N PRO A 165 -5.92 3.15 -5.33
CA PRO A 165 -6.88 4.14 -4.83
C PRO A 165 -6.46 5.56 -5.18
N ALA A 166 -7.45 6.46 -5.29
CA ALA A 166 -7.19 7.87 -5.59
C ALA A 166 -6.33 8.55 -4.51
N ALA A 167 -5.52 9.51 -4.95
CA ALA A 167 -4.85 10.48 -4.10
C ALA A 167 -5.45 11.88 -4.37
N TRP A 168 -5.51 12.73 -3.33
CA TRP A 168 -6.06 14.09 -3.41
C TRP A 168 -4.95 15.12 -3.12
N PRO A 169 -4.23 15.63 -4.16
CA PRO A 169 -3.24 16.67 -3.96
C PRO A 169 -3.87 17.96 -3.46
N ALA A 170 -3.33 18.53 -2.37
CA ALA A 170 -3.80 19.79 -1.77
C ALA A 170 -5.30 19.84 -1.39
N LEU A 171 -5.95 18.70 -1.17
CA LEU A 171 -7.40 18.60 -0.93
C LEU A 171 -7.72 17.87 0.37
N ALA A 172 -7.10 18.27 1.49
CA ALA A 172 -7.26 17.65 2.81
C ALA A 172 -8.73 17.53 3.23
N ALA A 173 -9.49 18.59 3.07
CA ALA A 173 -10.90 18.62 3.47
C ALA A 173 -11.74 17.61 2.67
N GLN A 174 -11.52 17.51 1.35
CA GLN A 174 -12.23 16.55 0.51
C GLN A 174 -11.85 15.11 0.84
N ALA A 175 -10.57 14.84 1.02
CA ALA A 175 -10.06 13.52 1.38
C ALA A 175 -10.63 13.05 2.74
N LEU A 176 -10.65 13.94 3.73
CA LEU A 176 -11.22 13.65 5.05
C LEU A 176 -12.73 13.44 4.98
N GLN A 177 -13.45 14.27 4.22
CA GLN A 177 -14.89 14.12 4.04
C GLN A 177 -15.22 12.80 3.35
N HIS A 178 -14.53 12.45 2.28
CA HIS A 178 -14.67 11.17 1.59
C HIS A 178 -14.39 10.01 2.55
N SER A 179 -13.25 10.04 3.24
CA SER A 179 -12.87 9.02 4.22
C SER A 179 -13.94 8.80 5.30
N LEU A 180 -14.56 9.88 5.80
CA LEU A 180 -15.62 9.80 6.79
C LEU A 180 -16.91 9.21 6.20
N ALA A 181 -17.31 9.64 5.00
CA ALA A 181 -18.52 9.17 4.32
C ALA A 181 -18.47 7.66 4.03
N GLU A 182 -17.29 7.18 3.61
CA GLU A 182 -17.05 5.76 3.28
C GLU A 182 -16.73 4.91 4.52
N GLY A 183 -16.64 5.50 5.71
CA GLY A 183 -16.40 4.80 6.96
C GLY A 183 -14.95 4.35 7.17
N TYR A 184 -13.99 4.98 6.50
CA TYR A 184 -12.56 4.76 6.72
C TYR A 184 -12.10 5.42 8.03
N ASP A 185 -10.93 4.99 8.55
CA ASP A 185 -10.40 5.49 9.83
C ASP A 185 -9.76 6.89 9.74
N GLY A 186 -9.52 7.40 8.54
CA GLY A 186 -8.86 8.67 8.29
C GLY A 186 -8.14 8.70 6.95
N VAL A 187 -7.11 9.53 6.88
CA VAL A 187 -6.26 9.69 5.70
C VAL A 187 -4.78 9.64 6.07
N VAL A 188 -3.93 9.39 5.08
CA VAL A 188 -2.48 9.57 5.16
C VAL A 188 -2.09 10.76 4.31
N ALA A 189 -1.56 11.82 4.94
CA ALA A 189 -0.93 12.91 4.22
C ALA A 189 0.51 12.51 3.85
N LYS A 190 0.85 12.59 2.57
CA LYS A 190 2.18 12.28 2.02
C LYS A 190 2.77 13.54 1.41
N ARG A 191 3.98 13.95 1.84
CA ARG A 191 4.65 15.14 1.30
C ARG A 191 5.01 14.89 -0.17
N LEU A 192 4.59 15.78 -1.06
CA LEU A 192 4.73 15.66 -2.52
C LEU A 192 6.17 15.47 -2.97
N THR A 193 7.12 16.15 -2.31
CA THR A 193 8.55 16.13 -2.65
C THR A 193 9.35 15.05 -1.91
N SER A 194 8.72 14.24 -1.06
CA SER A 194 9.46 13.28 -0.23
C SER A 194 9.95 12.07 -1.02
N PRO A 195 11.20 11.62 -0.79
CA PRO A 195 11.63 10.30 -1.19
C PRO A 195 10.91 9.23 -0.36
N TYR A 196 10.97 7.98 -0.82
CA TYR A 196 10.58 6.85 0.00
C TYR A 196 11.77 6.41 0.86
N LEU A 197 11.59 6.37 2.18
CA LEU A 197 12.64 6.06 3.15
C LEU A 197 12.36 4.70 3.82
N PRO A 198 12.89 3.59 3.25
CA PRO A 198 12.62 2.23 3.74
C PRO A 198 12.88 2.09 5.24
N GLY A 199 11.93 1.51 5.97
CA GLY A 199 12.02 1.26 7.41
C GLY A 199 12.01 2.50 8.31
N ARG A 200 11.95 3.71 7.74
CA ARG A 200 11.99 4.95 8.52
C ARG A 200 10.59 5.47 8.80
N ARG A 201 10.45 6.11 9.96
CA ARG A 201 9.24 6.85 10.36
C ARG A 201 9.59 8.34 10.35
N THR A 202 8.95 9.09 9.43
CA THR A 202 9.20 10.53 9.28
C THR A 202 7.87 11.29 9.21
N ARG A 203 7.94 12.62 9.36
CA ARG A 203 6.79 13.50 9.18
C ARG A 203 6.43 13.74 7.72
N ASP A 204 7.16 13.16 6.77
CA ASP A 204 6.78 13.19 5.36
C ASP A 204 5.49 12.41 5.12
N TRP A 205 5.20 11.41 5.98
CA TRP A 205 3.94 10.70 6.01
C TRP A 205 3.25 10.87 7.35
N ILE A 206 2.00 11.36 7.35
CA ILE A 206 1.23 11.65 8.56
C ILE A 206 -0.11 10.90 8.49
N LYS A 207 -0.35 9.99 9.43
CA LYS A 207 -1.65 9.36 9.64
C LYS A 207 -2.55 10.31 10.42
N ILE A 208 -3.61 10.78 9.79
CA ILE A 208 -4.62 11.67 10.33
C ILE A 208 -5.89 10.84 10.54
N LYS A 209 -6.18 10.54 11.81
CA LYS A 209 -7.36 9.72 12.15
C LYS A 209 -8.56 10.61 12.46
N HIS A 210 -9.76 10.15 12.08
CA HIS A 210 -10.99 10.76 12.56
C HIS A 210 -11.07 10.65 14.09
N MET A 211 -11.50 11.73 14.74
CA MET A 211 -11.85 11.66 16.14
C MET A 211 -13.12 10.82 16.27
N ARG A 212 -13.00 9.63 16.83
CA ARG A 212 -14.18 8.85 17.23
C ARG A 212 -14.74 9.48 18.47
N PRO A 213 -16.07 9.77 18.55
CA PRO A 213 -16.67 10.11 19.82
C PRO A 213 -16.43 8.92 20.77
N ASP A 214 -15.94 9.22 21.98
CA ASP A 214 -15.75 8.21 23.02
C ASP A 214 -17.04 7.39 23.16
N LYS A 215 -16.93 6.08 22.95
CA LYS A 215 -18.00 5.17 23.35
C LYS A 215 -18.04 5.19 24.88
N ARG A 216 -18.93 6.04 25.45
CA ARG A 216 -19.30 5.99 26.86
C ARG A 216 -20.13 4.74 27.11
#